data_19cb9724b7ea424005f84ddd6d5d449c
#
_entry.id   19cb9724b7ea424005f84ddd6d5d449c
#
_cell.length_a   1.000
_cell.length_b   1.000
_cell.length_c   1.000
_cell.angle_alpha   90.00
_cell.angle_beta   90.00
_cell.angle_gamma   90.00
#
_symmetry.space_group_name_H-M   'P 1'
#
loop_
_entity.id
_entity.type
_entity.pdbx_description
1 polymer ?
#
loop_
_entity_poly.entity_id
_entity_poly.type
_entity_poly.pdbx_seq_one_letter_code
_entity_poly.pdbx_strand_id
1 'polypeptide(L)'
;RQMCIRDSSNFACKFAGQVKDFDITQHMPEKEARHMDRFIHLGYAAAVQAVADSGLKTGDDLSLEQAERIGVNIGSGIGGLPMIEGTHGEYANRGPRRISPFFVPASIINMISGHVSIRYGFKGPNIAVVTACTTGLHAIGMSARMIEYGDADVMIAGGAESTVSPLGVGGFAAARALSTRNDDPQTASRPWDKDRDGFVLGEGGGVVVLEEYEHAKARGARIYAELIGFGMSGDAYHMTAPNVDGPRRSMAMALKLSLIHISEPTRRRGI
;
A
#
# COMPACT_ATOMS: atom_id res chain seq x y z
N ARG A 1 7.31 20.06 5.83
CA ARG A 1 8.55 20.48 5.15
C ARG A 1 8.32 20.47 3.65
N GLN A 2 8.44 21.63 3.02
CA GLN A 2 8.22 21.83 1.58
C GLN A 2 9.14 20.94 0.75
N MET A 3 8.59 20.32 -0.30
CA MET A 3 9.38 19.89 -1.44
C MET A 3 9.21 20.89 -2.57
N CYS A 4 10.31 21.45 -3.02
CA CYS A 4 10.39 21.95 -4.39
C CYS A 4 10.49 20.73 -5.31
N ILE A 5 9.44 20.42 -6.07
CA ILE A 5 9.61 19.73 -7.33
C ILE A 5 10.57 20.62 -8.13
N ARG A 6 11.69 20.11 -8.63
CA ARG A 6 12.53 20.87 -9.56
C ARG A 6 11.60 21.42 -10.65
N ASP A 7 11.49 22.77 -10.70
CA ASP A 7 10.60 23.50 -11.61
C ASP A 7 9.09 23.44 -11.27
N SER A 8 8.75 23.55 -9.97
CA SER A 8 7.35 23.70 -9.54
C SER A 8 6.71 25.06 -9.85
N SER A 9 7.49 25.99 -10.45
CA SER A 9 7.02 27.35 -10.75
C SER A 9 5.75 27.38 -11.59
N ASN A 10 5.58 26.40 -12.49
CA ASN A 10 4.44 26.31 -13.40
C ASN A 10 3.24 25.53 -12.85
N PHE A 11 3.34 24.91 -11.64
CA PHE A 11 2.25 24.17 -11.05
C PHE A 11 1.44 25.04 -10.07
N ALA A 12 0.12 24.85 -10.06
CA ALA A 12 -0.76 25.51 -9.11
C ALA A 12 -0.47 25.07 -7.65
N CYS A 13 -0.12 23.81 -7.44
CA CYS A 13 0.33 23.27 -6.16
C CYS A 13 1.85 23.08 -6.19
N LYS A 14 2.56 23.62 -5.19
CA LYS A 14 4.04 23.66 -5.14
C LYS A 14 4.63 22.84 -4.00
N PHE A 15 3.83 22.04 -3.32
CA PHE A 15 4.24 21.25 -2.16
C PHE A 15 3.66 19.86 -2.19
N ALA A 16 4.33 18.94 -1.48
CA ALA A 16 3.92 17.55 -1.31
C ALA A 16 4.48 16.99 0.01
N GLY A 17 3.89 15.93 0.53
CA GLY A 17 4.36 15.19 1.69
C GLY A 17 5.34 14.08 1.28
N GLN A 18 6.64 14.33 1.35
CA GLN A 18 7.66 13.32 1.08
C GLN A 18 8.23 12.71 2.33
N VAL A 19 8.57 11.42 2.24
CA VAL A 19 9.41 10.74 3.22
C VAL A 19 10.85 11.22 3.05
N LYS A 20 11.36 11.94 4.05
CA LYS A 20 12.73 12.48 4.06
C LYS A 20 13.66 11.57 4.86
N ASP A 21 14.96 11.69 4.56
CA ASP A 21 16.02 10.97 5.27
C ASP A 21 15.80 9.44 5.27
N PHE A 22 15.14 8.92 4.24
CA PHE A 22 14.87 7.51 4.05
C PHE A 22 15.98 6.86 3.23
N ASP A 23 16.64 5.91 3.84
CA ASP A 23 17.71 5.12 3.24
C ASP A 23 17.27 3.65 3.13
N ILE A 24 16.98 3.22 1.91
CA ILE A 24 16.59 1.83 1.61
C ILE A 24 17.71 0.84 1.88
N THR A 25 18.99 1.27 1.90
CA THR A 25 20.13 0.36 2.12
C THR A 25 20.13 -0.25 3.52
N GLN A 26 19.38 0.33 4.46
CA GLN A 26 19.14 -0.26 5.79
C GLN A 26 18.25 -1.53 5.71
N HIS A 27 17.57 -1.76 4.59
CA HIS A 27 16.62 -2.84 4.42
C HIS A 27 16.98 -3.82 3.30
N MET A 28 17.73 -3.38 2.27
CA MET A 28 18.18 -4.21 1.17
C MET A 28 19.51 -3.73 0.58
N PRO A 29 20.26 -4.60 -0.14
CA PRO A 29 21.48 -4.19 -0.83
C PRO A 29 21.22 -3.08 -1.87
N GLU A 30 22.11 -2.09 -1.92
CA GLU A 30 22.03 -0.96 -2.87
C GLU A 30 21.92 -1.43 -4.34
N LYS A 31 22.62 -2.52 -4.69
CA LYS A 31 22.60 -3.11 -6.03
C LYS A 31 21.18 -3.52 -6.46
N GLU A 32 20.39 -4.04 -5.54
CA GLU A 32 19.00 -4.43 -5.79
C GLU A 32 18.09 -3.19 -5.83
N ALA A 33 18.23 -2.30 -4.86
CA ALA A 33 17.43 -1.10 -4.74
C ALA A 33 17.46 -0.22 -6.00
N ARG A 34 18.62 -0.11 -6.67
CA ARG A 34 18.78 0.68 -7.91
C ARG A 34 17.85 0.28 -9.05
N HIS A 35 17.31 -0.91 -9.02
CA HIS A 35 16.44 -1.46 -10.05
C HIS A 35 14.96 -1.44 -9.67
N MET A 36 14.56 -0.62 -8.71
CA MET A 36 13.20 -0.52 -8.19
C MET A 36 12.76 0.94 -8.11
N ASP A 37 11.50 1.19 -8.43
CA ASP A 37 10.90 2.50 -8.16
C ASP A 37 10.72 2.73 -6.65
N ARG A 38 10.63 3.98 -6.25
CA ARG A 38 10.57 4.38 -4.84
C ARG A 38 9.35 3.82 -4.09
N PHE A 39 8.21 3.62 -4.75
CA PHE A 39 7.06 3.01 -4.08
C PHE A 39 7.37 1.58 -3.59
N ILE A 40 8.19 0.82 -4.36
CA ILE A 40 8.66 -0.50 -3.94
C ILE A 40 9.56 -0.38 -2.70
N HIS A 41 10.48 0.60 -2.69
CA HIS A 41 11.34 0.84 -1.53
C HIS A 41 10.53 1.07 -0.25
N LEU A 42 9.52 1.94 -0.31
CA LEU A 42 8.71 2.30 0.85
C LEU A 42 7.86 1.11 1.34
N GLY A 43 7.21 0.41 0.41
CA GLY A 43 6.42 -0.78 0.75
C GLY A 43 7.26 -1.93 1.29
N TYR A 44 8.42 -2.16 0.68
CA TYR A 44 9.35 -3.19 1.14
C TYR A 44 9.90 -2.88 2.54
N ALA A 45 10.34 -1.65 2.80
CA ALA A 45 10.84 -1.26 4.11
C ALA A 45 9.76 -1.37 5.21
N ALA A 46 8.51 -1.01 4.90
CA ALA A 46 7.39 -1.20 5.80
C ALA A 46 7.12 -2.70 6.07
N ALA A 47 7.19 -3.54 5.03
CA ALA A 47 7.02 -4.98 5.18
C ALA A 47 8.14 -5.62 6.01
N VAL A 48 9.40 -5.20 5.81
CA VAL A 48 10.54 -5.68 6.62
C VAL A 48 10.33 -5.39 8.10
N GLN A 49 9.86 -4.19 8.44
CA GLN A 49 9.55 -3.81 9.81
C GLN A 49 8.39 -4.64 10.39
N ALA A 50 7.31 -4.82 9.61
CA ALA A 50 6.13 -5.58 10.04
C ALA A 50 6.48 -7.06 10.28
N VAL A 51 7.26 -7.68 9.39
CA VAL A 51 7.71 -9.08 9.56
C VAL A 51 8.62 -9.22 10.78
N ALA A 52 9.54 -8.28 10.99
CA ALA A 52 10.41 -8.29 12.18
C ALA A 52 9.61 -8.16 13.49
N ASP A 53 8.64 -7.25 13.54
CA ASP A 53 7.78 -7.03 14.70
C ASP A 53 6.86 -8.23 15.01
N SER A 54 6.42 -8.95 13.96
CA SER A 54 5.55 -10.13 14.10
C SER A 54 6.22 -11.33 14.74
N GLY A 55 7.56 -11.41 14.72
CA GLY A 55 8.33 -12.56 15.17
C GLY A 55 8.10 -13.85 14.36
N LEU A 56 7.63 -13.74 13.12
CA LEU A 56 7.50 -14.88 12.21
C LEU A 56 8.87 -15.51 11.90
N LYS A 57 8.90 -16.83 11.78
CA LYS A 57 10.04 -17.52 11.18
C LYS A 57 10.14 -17.17 9.69
N THR A 58 11.34 -17.14 9.14
CA THR A 58 11.62 -16.73 7.76
C THR A 58 12.78 -17.54 7.16
N GLY A 59 12.80 -17.62 5.84
CA GLY A 59 13.91 -18.27 5.12
C GLY A 59 14.09 -19.74 5.50
N ASP A 60 15.29 -20.13 5.84
CA ASP A 60 15.66 -21.53 6.15
C ASP A 60 15.03 -22.06 7.46
N ASP A 61 14.47 -21.19 8.30
CA ASP A 61 13.76 -21.60 9.52
C ASP A 61 12.31 -22.04 9.25
N LEU A 62 11.81 -21.88 8.01
CA LEU A 62 10.50 -22.34 7.58
C LEU A 62 10.54 -23.73 6.96
N SER A 63 9.64 -24.63 7.38
CA SER A 63 9.34 -25.79 6.58
C SER A 63 8.64 -25.39 5.27
N LEU A 64 8.67 -26.26 4.25
CA LEU A 64 7.95 -26.00 3.00
C LEU A 64 6.46 -25.76 3.25
N GLU A 65 5.84 -26.61 4.07
CA GLU A 65 4.43 -26.51 4.45
C GLU A 65 4.13 -25.14 5.11
N GLN A 66 4.96 -24.68 6.03
CA GLN A 66 4.79 -23.37 6.66
C GLN A 66 4.96 -22.23 5.65
N ALA A 67 5.96 -22.32 4.76
CA ALA A 67 6.18 -21.31 3.73
C ALA A 67 4.99 -21.16 2.78
N GLU A 68 4.34 -22.27 2.40
CA GLU A 68 3.16 -22.31 1.53
C GLU A 68 1.92 -21.69 2.18
N ARG A 69 1.90 -21.55 3.52
CA ARG A 69 0.80 -20.95 4.29
C ARG A 69 0.99 -19.45 4.59
N ILE A 70 2.10 -18.84 4.16
CA ILE A 70 2.38 -17.42 4.36
C ILE A 70 2.33 -16.69 3.02
N GLY A 71 1.34 -15.80 2.85
CA GLY A 71 1.15 -15.02 1.62
C GLY A 71 1.49 -13.54 1.79
N VAL A 72 1.52 -12.82 0.67
CA VAL A 72 1.82 -11.39 0.60
C VAL A 72 0.82 -10.69 -0.33
N ASN A 73 0.23 -9.58 0.14
CA ASN A 73 -0.70 -8.75 -0.61
C ASN A 73 -0.45 -7.27 -0.30
N ILE A 74 0.50 -6.68 -1.00
CA ILE A 74 0.85 -5.27 -0.84
C ILE A 74 0.66 -4.57 -2.18
N GLY A 75 -0.27 -3.63 -2.22
CA GLY A 75 -0.64 -2.91 -3.43
C GLY A 75 -0.11 -1.47 -3.48
N SER A 76 -0.37 -0.83 -4.61
CA SER A 76 -0.14 0.60 -4.84
C SER A 76 -1.25 1.13 -5.76
N GLY A 77 -1.62 2.40 -5.61
CA GLY A 77 -2.68 2.99 -6.42
C GLY A 77 -2.24 3.28 -7.85
N ILE A 78 -1.02 3.77 -8.02
CA ILE A 78 -0.45 4.18 -9.32
C ILE A 78 0.83 3.39 -9.64
N GLY A 79 1.61 3.00 -8.63
CA GLY A 79 2.85 2.27 -8.81
C GLY A 79 4.01 3.14 -9.30
N GLY A 80 4.82 2.61 -10.22
CA GLY A 80 6.09 3.19 -10.64
C GLY A 80 6.00 4.37 -11.61
N LEU A 81 5.13 5.35 -11.37
CA LEU A 81 4.98 6.51 -12.23
C LEU A 81 6.29 7.30 -12.42
N PRO A 82 7.09 7.58 -11.38
CA PRO A 82 8.40 8.24 -11.55
C PRO A 82 9.37 7.47 -12.46
N MET A 83 9.38 6.13 -12.34
CA MET A 83 10.19 5.27 -13.22
C MET A 83 9.71 5.32 -14.65
N ILE A 84 8.41 5.35 -14.89
CA ILE A 84 7.80 5.46 -16.23
C ILE A 84 8.14 6.81 -16.84
N GLU A 85 8.00 7.91 -16.10
CA GLU A 85 8.36 9.26 -16.56
C GLU A 85 9.84 9.35 -16.93
N GLY A 86 10.72 8.93 -16.04
CA GLY A 86 12.16 8.97 -16.25
C GLY A 86 12.59 8.11 -17.46
N THR A 87 12.04 6.90 -17.57
CA THR A 87 12.34 6.00 -18.70
C THR A 87 11.81 6.55 -20.01
N HIS A 88 10.62 7.17 -20.02
CA HIS A 88 10.09 7.85 -21.22
C HIS A 88 10.97 9.00 -21.64
N GLY A 89 11.47 9.81 -20.71
CA GLY A 89 12.41 10.90 -21.00
C GLY A 89 13.72 10.39 -21.64
N GLU A 90 14.31 9.34 -21.09
CA GLU A 90 15.51 8.71 -21.68
C GLU A 90 15.22 8.13 -23.07
N TYR A 91 14.09 7.47 -23.26
CA TYR A 91 13.66 6.95 -24.55
C TYR A 91 13.48 8.05 -25.59
N ALA A 92 12.78 9.14 -25.25
CA ALA A 92 12.52 10.25 -26.16
C ALA A 92 13.80 10.97 -26.60
N ASN A 93 14.77 11.12 -25.67
CA ASN A 93 16.01 11.83 -25.93
C ASN A 93 17.10 10.97 -26.60
N ARG A 94 17.13 9.65 -26.34
CA ARG A 94 18.28 8.78 -26.65
C ARG A 94 17.91 7.47 -27.34
N GLY A 95 16.61 7.23 -27.58
CA GLY A 95 16.07 6.07 -28.27
C GLY A 95 15.96 4.80 -27.44
N PRO A 96 15.43 3.70 -28.03
CA PRO A 96 15.00 2.50 -27.32
C PRO A 96 16.11 1.73 -26.61
N ARG A 97 17.37 1.89 -27.03
CA ARG A 97 18.52 1.20 -26.38
C ARG A 97 18.78 1.70 -24.94
N ARG A 98 18.12 2.77 -24.51
CA ARG A 98 18.23 3.32 -23.15
C ARG A 98 17.19 2.80 -22.18
N ILE A 99 16.21 2.06 -22.66
CA ILE A 99 15.24 1.41 -21.77
C ILE A 99 15.95 0.31 -20.98
N SER A 100 15.86 0.38 -19.67
CA SER A 100 16.45 -0.61 -18.76
C SER A 100 15.75 -1.97 -18.92
N PRO A 101 16.45 -3.10 -18.90
CA PRO A 101 15.83 -4.43 -18.81
C PRO A 101 15.02 -4.63 -17.52
N PHE A 102 15.27 -3.81 -16.50
CA PHE A 102 14.54 -3.81 -15.24
C PHE A 102 13.32 -2.89 -15.24
N PHE A 103 13.04 -2.16 -16.35
CA PHE A 103 11.96 -1.19 -16.39
C PHE A 103 10.60 -1.77 -15.96
N VAL A 104 10.23 -2.92 -16.51
CA VAL A 104 8.95 -3.56 -16.19
C VAL A 104 8.89 -3.99 -14.73
N PRO A 105 9.81 -4.82 -14.21
CA PRO A 105 9.77 -5.22 -12.80
C PRO A 105 9.98 -4.05 -11.82
N ALA A 106 10.62 -2.97 -12.24
CA ALA A 106 10.80 -1.78 -11.41
C ALA A 106 9.52 -0.95 -11.25
N SER A 107 8.55 -1.08 -12.16
CA SER A 107 7.37 -0.20 -12.23
C SER A 107 6.03 -0.88 -11.92
N ILE A 108 5.93 -2.22 -12.06
CA ILE A 108 4.66 -2.92 -11.84
C ILE A 108 4.35 -3.11 -10.35
N ILE A 109 3.08 -2.99 -10.02
CA ILE A 109 2.59 -2.82 -8.64
C ILE A 109 2.84 -4.06 -7.77
N ASN A 110 2.71 -5.26 -8.32
CA ASN A 110 2.85 -6.51 -7.57
C ASN A 110 4.30 -6.83 -7.12
N MET A 111 5.27 -6.00 -7.51
CA MET A 111 6.67 -6.29 -7.17
C MET A 111 7.04 -5.99 -5.72
N ILE A 112 6.26 -5.20 -4.98
CA ILE A 112 6.45 -5.14 -3.53
C ILE A 112 6.23 -6.54 -2.94
N SER A 113 5.09 -7.16 -3.25
CA SER A 113 4.76 -8.52 -2.81
C SER A 113 5.78 -9.55 -3.28
N GLY A 114 6.23 -9.45 -4.54
CA GLY A 114 7.25 -10.33 -5.11
C GLY A 114 8.57 -10.27 -4.35
N HIS A 115 9.10 -9.07 -4.09
CA HIS A 115 10.37 -8.90 -3.38
C HIS A 115 10.30 -9.34 -1.91
N VAL A 116 9.18 -9.09 -1.22
CA VAL A 116 8.96 -9.57 0.15
C VAL A 116 8.92 -11.10 0.19
N SER A 117 8.20 -11.72 -0.73
CA SER A 117 8.12 -13.18 -0.87
C SER A 117 9.50 -13.81 -1.10
N ILE A 118 10.28 -13.26 -2.04
CA ILE A 118 11.64 -13.75 -2.35
C ILE A 118 12.55 -13.63 -1.11
N ARG A 119 12.51 -12.50 -0.42
CA ARG A 119 13.37 -12.26 0.74
C ARG A 119 13.15 -13.27 1.87
N TYR A 120 11.89 -13.56 2.16
CA TYR A 120 11.53 -14.32 3.35
C TYR A 120 11.17 -15.79 3.05
N GLY A 121 11.16 -16.18 1.78
CA GLY A 121 10.81 -17.53 1.37
C GLY A 121 9.31 -17.84 1.51
N PHE A 122 8.44 -16.81 1.52
CA PHE A 122 6.99 -17.00 1.62
C PHE A 122 6.43 -17.50 0.27
N LYS A 123 5.68 -18.60 0.28
CA LYS A 123 5.20 -19.31 -0.90
C LYS A 123 3.68 -19.42 -1.00
N GLY A 124 2.95 -18.80 -0.05
CA GLY A 124 1.50 -18.69 -0.11
C GLY A 124 1.03 -17.70 -1.19
N PRO A 125 -0.24 -17.27 -1.17
CA PRO A 125 -0.80 -16.34 -2.15
C PRO A 125 0.07 -15.09 -2.30
N ASN A 126 0.45 -14.74 -3.54
CA ASN A 126 1.26 -13.56 -3.84
C ASN A 126 0.53 -12.68 -4.84
N ILE A 127 -0.09 -11.62 -4.35
CA ILE A 127 -0.95 -10.73 -5.14
C ILE A 127 -0.71 -9.26 -4.82
N ALA A 128 -1.30 -8.39 -5.61
CA ALA A 128 -1.41 -6.96 -5.32
C ALA A 128 -2.79 -6.46 -5.77
N VAL A 129 -3.48 -5.80 -4.88
CA VAL A 129 -4.74 -5.11 -5.17
C VAL A 129 -4.44 -3.70 -5.67
N VAL A 130 -5.25 -3.21 -6.61
CA VAL A 130 -5.15 -1.84 -7.13
C VAL A 130 -6.53 -1.21 -7.14
N THR A 131 -6.82 -0.37 -6.16
CA THR A 131 -8.10 0.32 -6.00
C THR A 131 -7.90 1.76 -5.54
N ALA A 132 -6.94 2.45 -6.17
CA ALA A 132 -6.57 3.84 -5.86
C ALA A 132 -6.29 4.04 -4.36
N CYS A 133 -6.86 5.08 -3.73
CA CYS A 133 -6.62 5.42 -2.33
C CYS A 133 -7.07 4.33 -1.33
N THR A 134 -7.94 3.40 -1.72
CA THR A 134 -8.40 2.29 -0.88
C THR A 134 -7.56 1.02 -1.02
N THR A 135 -6.53 1.03 -1.83
CA THR A 135 -5.68 -0.14 -2.12
C THR A 135 -5.20 -0.86 -0.85
N GLY A 136 -4.60 -0.14 0.09
CA GLY A 136 -4.08 -0.73 1.32
C GLY A 136 -5.18 -1.34 2.19
N LEU A 137 -6.34 -0.66 2.29
CA LEU A 137 -7.49 -1.18 3.04
C LEU A 137 -8.08 -2.44 2.40
N HIS A 138 -8.22 -2.45 1.07
CA HIS A 138 -8.67 -3.63 0.34
C HIS A 138 -7.67 -4.79 0.43
N ALA A 139 -6.37 -4.51 0.36
CA ALA A 139 -5.34 -5.53 0.55
C ALA A 139 -5.47 -6.21 1.92
N ILE A 140 -5.65 -5.43 2.99
CA ILE A 140 -5.86 -5.94 4.35
C ILE A 140 -7.15 -6.77 4.44
N GLY A 141 -8.28 -6.23 4.01
CA GLY A 141 -9.56 -6.91 4.14
C GLY A 141 -9.69 -8.17 3.27
N MET A 142 -9.12 -8.17 2.06
CA MET A 142 -9.09 -9.36 1.21
C MET A 142 -8.15 -10.42 1.76
N SER A 143 -7.03 -10.03 2.36
CA SER A 143 -6.11 -10.95 3.03
C SER A 143 -6.74 -11.60 4.25
N ALA A 144 -7.53 -10.86 5.03
CA ALA A 144 -8.31 -11.46 6.12
C ALA A 144 -9.27 -12.53 5.61
N ARG A 145 -9.96 -12.29 4.49
CA ARG A 145 -10.83 -13.30 3.87
C ARG A 145 -10.07 -14.53 3.37
N MET A 146 -8.87 -14.36 2.82
CA MET A 146 -8.02 -15.50 2.43
C MET A 146 -7.69 -16.38 3.63
N ILE A 147 -7.43 -15.78 4.78
CA ILE A 147 -7.22 -16.51 6.05
C ILE A 147 -8.52 -17.20 6.48
N GLU A 148 -9.65 -16.50 6.47
CA GLU A 148 -10.97 -17.08 6.81
C GLU A 148 -11.35 -18.27 5.92
N TYR A 149 -11.00 -18.22 4.62
CA TYR A 149 -11.26 -19.32 3.67
C TYR A 149 -10.23 -20.44 3.74
N GLY A 150 -9.15 -20.26 4.47
CA GLY A 150 -8.10 -21.26 4.63
C GLY A 150 -7.09 -21.29 3.48
N ASP A 151 -6.99 -20.25 2.65
CA ASP A 151 -5.97 -20.15 1.60
C ASP A 151 -4.57 -19.91 2.19
N ALA A 152 -4.50 -19.25 3.34
CA ALA A 152 -3.27 -18.96 4.08
C ALA A 152 -3.54 -18.93 5.57
N ASP A 153 -2.50 -19.11 6.39
CA ASP A 153 -2.57 -18.88 7.85
C ASP A 153 -2.04 -17.48 8.21
N VAL A 154 -1.16 -16.93 7.37
CA VAL A 154 -0.56 -15.61 7.56
C VAL A 154 -0.56 -14.83 6.24
N MET A 155 -0.90 -13.56 6.30
CA MET A 155 -0.82 -12.62 5.17
C MET A 155 -0.09 -11.34 5.56
N ILE A 156 0.94 -10.99 4.81
CA ILE A 156 1.60 -9.68 4.90
C ILE A 156 0.83 -8.73 3.98
N ALA A 157 0.11 -7.77 4.53
CA ALA A 157 -0.85 -6.98 3.77
C ALA A 157 -0.70 -5.48 3.99
N GLY A 158 -0.94 -4.69 2.94
CA GLY A 158 -0.87 -3.25 3.04
C GLY A 158 -0.81 -2.52 1.71
N GLY A 159 -0.23 -1.35 1.73
CA GLY A 159 -0.04 -0.54 0.53
C GLY A 159 1.08 0.46 0.66
N ALA A 160 1.61 0.90 -0.49
CA ALA A 160 2.59 1.96 -0.58
C ALA A 160 2.39 2.77 -1.84
N GLU A 161 2.77 4.05 -1.78
CA GLU A 161 2.67 4.96 -2.92
C GLU A 161 3.85 5.93 -2.92
N SER A 162 4.36 6.27 -4.11
CA SER A 162 5.36 7.31 -4.30
C SER A 162 5.19 7.95 -5.67
N THR A 163 4.20 8.82 -5.81
CA THR A 163 3.84 9.49 -7.07
C THR A 163 4.09 11.00 -7.02
N VAL A 164 5.00 11.44 -6.15
CA VAL A 164 5.42 12.84 -6.10
C VAL A 164 6.37 13.14 -7.27
N SER A 165 5.81 13.27 -8.46
CA SER A 165 6.48 13.46 -9.73
C SER A 165 5.73 14.52 -10.57
N PRO A 166 6.33 15.04 -11.65
CA PRO A 166 5.67 16.02 -12.52
C PRO A 166 4.28 15.58 -13.02
N LEU A 167 4.14 14.35 -13.52
CA LEU A 167 2.83 13.83 -13.96
C LEU A 167 1.88 13.54 -12.79
N GLY A 168 2.38 13.06 -11.67
CA GLY A 168 1.57 12.82 -10.48
C GLY A 168 0.98 14.12 -9.94
N VAL A 169 1.83 15.12 -9.67
CA VAL A 169 1.36 16.43 -9.20
C VAL A 169 0.56 17.14 -10.28
N GLY A 170 1.05 17.15 -11.53
CA GLY A 170 0.36 17.81 -12.64
C GLY A 170 -1.01 17.22 -12.92
N GLY A 171 -1.16 15.91 -12.89
CA GLY A 171 -2.44 15.23 -13.12
C GLY A 171 -3.48 15.57 -12.06
N PHE A 172 -3.12 15.49 -10.78
CA PHE A 172 -4.04 15.88 -9.70
C PHE A 172 -4.30 17.39 -9.64
N ALA A 173 -3.32 18.22 -9.98
CA ALA A 173 -3.51 19.68 -10.09
C ALA A 173 -4.46 20.03 -11.25
N ALA A 174 -4.32 19.39 -12.41
CA ALA A 174 -5.24 19.56 -13.55
C ALA A 174 -6.68 19.14 -13.21
N ALA A 175 -6.83 18.10 -12.38
CA ALA A 175 -8.13 17.68 -11.84
C ALA A 175 -8.66 18.61 -10.73
N ARG A 176 -7.92 19.67 -10.35
CA ARG A 176 -8.24 20.58 -9.23
C ARG A 176 -8.46 19.85 -7.89
N ALA A 177 -7.73 18.77 -7.67
CA ALA A 177 -7.89 17.94 -6.48
C ALA A 177 -6.91 18.29 -5.36
N LEU A 178 -5.81 19.03 -5.67
CA LEU A 178 -4.78 19.40 -4.71
C LEU A 178 -5.08 20.76 -4.06
N SER A 179 -4.73 20.87 -2.77
CA SER A 179 -4.69 22.16 -2.09
C SER A 179 -3.68 23.10 -2.78
N THR A 180 -4.08 24.35 -2.94
CA THR A 180 -3.23 25.42 -3.48
C THR A 180 -2.72 26.38 -2.40
N ARG A 181 -2.76 25.99 -1.13
CA ARG A 181 -2.29 26.77 0.03
C ARG A 181 -0.77 26.85 0.07
N ASN A 182 -0.17 27.41 -0.97
CA ASN A 182 1.28 27.50 -1.13
C ASN A 182 1.98 28.37 -0.08
N ASP A 183 1.26 29.36 0.48
CA ASP A 183 1.79 30.28 1.48
C ASP A 183 1.86 29.63 2.88
N ASP A 184 1.03 28.61 3.12
CA ASP A 184 1.01 27.87 4.39
C ASP A 184 0.80 26.36 4.15
N PRO A 185 1.79 25.67 3.55
CA PRO A 185 1.65 24.26 3.18
C PRO A 185 1.57 23.31 4.38
N GLN A 186 2.00 23.75 5.55
CA GLN A 186 1.96 22.93 6.77
C GLN A 186 0.55 22.72 7.32
N THR A 187 -0.37 23.63 7.04
CA THR A 187 -1.77 23.53 7.41
C THR A 187 -2.69 23.14 6.26
N ALA A 188 -2.12 22.80 5.09
CA ALA A 188 -2.89 22.46 3.88
C ALA A 188 -3.68 21.16 4.02
N SER A 189 -3.08 20.11 4.63
CA SER A 189 -3.79 18.85 4.92
C SER A 189 -4.68 19.06 6.15
N ARG A 190 -5.98 19.22 5.91
CA ARG A 190 -6.97 19.54 6.94
C ARG A 190 -8.29 18.80 6.72
N PRO A 191 -8.28 17.44 6.85
CA PRO A 191 -9.49 16.66 6.71
C PRO A 191 -10.58 17.10 7.69
N TRP A 192 -11.85 17.06 7.23
CA TRP A 192 -13.05 17.51 7.97
C TRP A 192 -13.19 19.01 8.20
N ASP A 193 -12.14 19.79 7.95
CA ASP A 193 -12.20 21.26 8.07
C ASP A 193 -13.10 21.84 6.98
N LYS A 194 -13.91 22.88 7.34
CA LYS A 194 -14.80 23.55 6.40
C LYS A 194 -14.05 24.33 5.31
N ASP A 195 -12.84 24.81 5.61
CA ASP A 195 -12.01 25.63 4.74
C ASP A 195 -10.94 24.79 3.97
N ARG A 196 -11.12 23.46 3.91
CA ARG A 196 -10.27 22.58 3.09
C ARG A 196 -10.47 22.88 1.61
N ASP A 197 -9.38 22.95 0.85
CA ASP A 197 -9.35 23.30 -0.58
C ASP A 197 -8.79 22.20 -1.49
N GLY A 198 -8.53 21.02 -0.96
CA GLY A 198 -7.97 19.87 -1.67
C GLY A 198 -7.08 19.03 -0.77
N PHE A 199 -6.55 17.94 -1.30
CA PHE A 199 -5.62 17.10 -0.55
C PHE A 199 -4.15 17.49 -0.82
N VAL A 200 -3.24 16.99 0.00
CA VAL A 200 -1.79 17.08 -0.20
C VAL A 200 -1.30 15.74 -0.72
N LEU A 201 -0.68 15.74 -1.90
CA LEU A 201 -0.07 14.53 -2.45
C LEU A 201 1.06 14.07 -1.52
N GLY A 202 1.00 12.82 -1.07
CA GLY A 202 1.98 12.23 -0.18
C GLY A 202 2.61 10.97 -0.75
N GLU A 203 3.71 10.54 -0.14
CA GLU A 203 4.30 9.23 -0.33
C GLU A 203 4.48 8.52 1.00
N GLY A 204 4.49 7.19 0.98
CA GLY A 204 4.67 6.38 2.18
C GLY A 204 4.31 4.92 1.95
N GLY A 205 4.45 4.12 2.99
CA GLY A 205 4.04 2.72 3.03
C GLY A 205 3.53 2.33 4.41
N GLY A 206 2.51 1.49 4.46
CA GLY A 206 1.97 0.89 5.66
C GLY A 206 1.66 -0.58 5.43
N VAL A 207 2.18 -1.45 6.29
CA VAL A 207 2.04 -2.91 6.19
C VAL A 207 1.71 -3.47 7.57
N VAL A 208 0.80 -4.43 7.59
CA VAL A 208 0.44 -5.21 8.77
C VAL A 208 0.64 -6.70 8.48
N VAL A 209 0.85 -7.48 9.52
CA VAL A 209 0.80 -8.94 9.47
C VAL A 209 -0.55 -9.37 10.02
N LEU A 210 -1.33 -10.03 9.18
CA LEU A 210 -2.57 -10.70 9.57
C LEU A 210 -2.27 -12.18 9.77
N GLU A 211 -2.83 -12.76 10.81
CA GLU A 211 -2.57 -14.14 11.16
C GLU A 211 -3.84 -14.78 11.75
N GLU A 212 -4.06 -16.04 11.45
CA GLU A 212 -5.12 -16.83 12.06
C GLU A 212 -4.95 -16.83 13.58
N TYR A 213 -6.04 -16.63 14.31
CA TYR A 213 -5.99 -16.34 15.74
C TYR A 213 -5.35 -17.46 16.58
N GLU A 214 -5.76 -18.73 16.38
CA GLU A 214 -5.21 -19.85 17.13
C GLU A 214 -3.76 -20.17 16.71
N HIS A 215 -3.40 -19.94 15.44
CA HIS A 215 -2.03 -20.03 14.96
C HIS A 215 -1.13 -19.00 15.68
N ALA A 216 -1.58 -17.73 15.76
CA ALA A 216 -0.86 -16.67 16.47
C ALA A 216 -0.67 -17.01 17.96
N LYS A 217 -1.72 -17.50 18.64
CA LYS A 217 -1.66 -17.91 20.05
C LYS A 217 -0.72 -19.09 20.27
N ALA A 218 -0.76 -20.10 19.41
CA ALA A 218 0.04 -21.30 19.54
C ALA A 218 1.55 -21.01 19.51
N ARG A 219 1.97 -19.99 18.74
CA ARG A 219 3.37 -19.57 18.72
C ARG A 219 3.72 -18.45 19.72
N GLY A 220 2.74 -17.99 20.53
CA GLY A 220 2.94 -16.92 21.52
C GLY A 220 3.13 -15.53 20.89
N ALA A 221 2.53 -15.27 19.73
CA ALA A 221 2.61 -14.00 19.06
C ALA A 221 2.00 -12.85 19.89
N ARG A 222 2.56 -11.66 19.74
CA ARG A 222 1.96 -10.43 20.27
C ARG A 222 0.78 -10.03 19.38
N ILE A 223 -0.44 -10.16 19.88
CA ILE A 223 -1.66 -9.77 19.18
C ILE A 223 -2.00 -8.33 19.57
N TYR A 224 -2.05 -7.41 18.61
CA TYR A 224 -2.42 -6.01 18.80
C TYR A 224 -3.94 -5.80 18.81
N ALA A 225 -4.63 -6.46 17.87
CA ALA A 225 -6.08 -6.35 17.71
C ALA A 225 -6.59 -7.52 16.86
N GLU A 226 -7.91 -7.74 16.90
CA GLU A 226 -8.62 -8.65 15.99
C GLU A 226 -9.30 -7.85 14.87
N LEU A 227 -9.16 -8.28 13.61
CA LEU A 227 -9.91 -7.74 12.49
C LEU A 227 -11.25 -8.49 12.38
N ILE A 228 -12.31 -7.89 12.92
CA ILE A 228 -13.62 -8.54 13.09
C ILE A 228 -14.64 -8.21 12.00
N GLY A 229 -14.32 -7.34 11.06
CA GLY A 229 -15.25 -6.98 9.99
C GLY A 229 -14.59 -6.16 8.88
N PHE A 230 -15.05 -6.36 7.66
CA PHE A 230 -14.59 -5.68 6.47
C PHE A 230 -15.75 -5.48 5.49
N GLY A 231 -15.90 -4.26 4.95
CA GLY A 231 -16.96 -3.93 4.01
C GLY A 231 -16.44 -3.24 2.76
N MET A 232 -17.01 -3.60 1.63
CA MET A 232 -16.74 -2.98 0.33
C MET A 232 -18.03 -2.58 -0.36
N SER A 233 -18.03 -1.45 -1.07
CA SER A 233 -19.13 -1.06 -1.95
C SER A 233 -18.63 -0.15 -3.07
N GLY A 234 -19.31 -0.15 -4.21
CA GLY A 234 -19.18 0.90 -5.22
C GLY A 234 -20.39 1.82 -5.13
N ASP A 235 -20.22 3.15 -5.25
CA ASP A 235 -21.35 4.06 -5.20
C ASP A 235 -22.08 4.19 -6.56
N ALA A 236 -21.44 3.79 -7.65
CA ALA A 236 -21.97 3.78 -9.02
C ALA A 236 -22.59 5.12 -9.46
N TYR A 237 -22.08 6.23 -8.94
CA TYR A 237 -22.63 7.55 -9.15
C TYR A 237 -21.81 8.37 -10.16
N HIS A 238 -20.57 8.64 -9.87
CA HIS A 238 -19.69 9.46 -10.70
C HIS A 238 -18.22 9.04 -10.53
N MET A 239 -17.38 9.27 -11.54
CA MET A 239 -15.99 8.83 -11.54
C MET A 239 -15.16 9.46 -10.39
N THR A 240 -15.41 10.72 -10.04
CA THR A 240 -14.64 11.48 -9.05
C THR A 240 -15.47 12.12 -7.94
N ALA A 241 -16.78 12.33 -8.16
CA ALA A 241 -17.67 12.90 -7.15
C ALA A 241 -18.32 11.79 -6.33
N PRO A 242 -18.04 11.69 -5.00
CA PRO A 242 -18.60 10.63 -4.17
C PRO A 242 -20.09 10.86 -3.89
N ASN A 243 -20.85 9.77 -3.79
CA ASN A 243 -22.19 9.74 -3.22
C ASN A 243 -22.12 9.18 -1.80
N VAL A 244 -22.80 9.77 -0.86
CA VAL A 244 -22.82 9.36 0.55
C VAL A 244 -23.32 7.93 0.75
N ASP A 245 -24.16 7.41 -0.12
CA ASP A 245 -24.71 6.05 -0.02
C ASP A 245 -23.63 4.97 -0.15
N GLY A 246 -22.66 5.13 -1.04
CA GLY A 246 -21.56 4.18 -1.22
C GLY A 246 -20.77 3.92 0.07
N PRO A 247 -20.13 4.95 0.66
CA PRO A 247 -19.43 4.82 1.95
C PRO A 247 -20.32 4.30 3.08
N ARG A 248 -21.58 4.76 3.16
CA ARG A 248 -22.53 4.27 4.16
C ARG A 248 -22.74 2.76 4.09
N ARG A 249 -22.90 2.21 2.86
CA ARG A 249 -23.09 0.75 2.67
C ARG A 249 -21.85 -0.06 3.04
N SER A 250 -20.65 0.42 2.74
CA SER A 250 -19.42 -0.27 3.12
C SER A 250 -19.22 -0.28 4.64
N MET A 251 -19.48 0.84 5.32
CA MET A 251 -19.44 0.91 6.78
C MET A 251 -20.50 -0.01 7.42
N ALA A 252 -21.74 0.01 6.91
CA ALA A 252 -22.80 -0.85 7.40
C ALA A 252 -22.49 -2.34 7.21
N MET A 253 -21.85 -2.71 6.10
CA MET A 253 -21.39 -4.09 5.84
C MET A 253 -20.31 -4.52 6.85
N ALA A 254 -19.31 -3.67 7.11
CA ALA A 254 -18.26 -3.96 8.08
C ALA A 254 -18.84 -4.17 9.49
N LEU A 255 -19.76 -3.28 9.92
CA LEU A 255 -20.46 -3.40 11.19
C LEU A 255 -21.34 -4.67 11.26
N LYS A 256 -22.07 -5.00 10.20
CA LYS A 256 -22.89 -6.21 10.15
C LYS A 256 -22.03 -7.46 10.31
N LEU A 257 -20.90 -7.55 9.67
CA LEU A 257 -19.97 -8.69 9.79
C LEU A 257 -19.41 -8.79 11.21
N SER A 258 -19.03 -7.66 11.83
CA SER A 258 -18.58 -7.65 13.22
C SER A 258 -19.68 -8.10 14.21
N LEU A 259 -20.94 -7.73 13.97
CA LEU A 259 -22.08 -8.09 14.81
C LEU A 259 -22.49 -9.57 14.67
N ILE A 260 -22.27 -10.20 13.51
CA ILE A 260 -22.51 -11.65 13.32
C ILE A 260 -21.63 -12.45 14.30
N HIS A 261 -20.41 -12.05 14.52
CA HIS A 261 -19.52 -12.68 15.51
C HIS A 261 -19.98 -12.46 16.95
N ILE A 262 -20.74 -11.41 17.24
CA ILE A 262 -21.30 -11.13 18.58
C ILE A 262 -22.60 -11.91 18.80
N SER A 263 -23.43 -12.05 17.75
CA SER A 263 -24.75 -12.69 17.83
C SER A 263 -24.71 -14.23 17.73
N GLU A 264 -23.60 -14.81 17.26
CA GLU A 264 -23.42 -16.27 17.12
C GLU A 264 -22.19 -16.75 17.93
N PRO A 265 -22.29 -16.86 19.26
CA PRO A 265 -21.16 -17.27 20.11
C PRO A 265 -20.59 -18.66 19.79
N THR A 266 -21.36 -19.51 19.10
CA THR A 266 -20.90 -20.83 18.62
C THR A 266 -19.91 -20.74 17.45
N ARG A 267 -19.94 -19.70 16.65
CA ARG A 267 -18.98 -19.47 15.57
C ARG A 267 -17.62 -18.98 16.08
N ARG A 268 -17.57 -18.34 17.25
CA ARG A 268 -16.32 -17.93 17.90
C ARG A 268 -15.44 -19.09 18.37
N ARG A 269 -15.99 -20.31 18.44
CA ARG A 269 -15.27 -21.52 18.88
C ARG A 269 -14.72 -22.35 17.72
N GLY A 270 -14.95 -21.93 16.50
CA GLY A 270 -14.53 -22.63 15.28
C GLY A 270 -13.66 -21.80 14.34
N ILE A 271 -13.14 -20.67 14.82
CA ILE A 271 -12.15 -19.85 14.11
C ILE A 271 -10.90 -19.73 14.96
#